data_1dd5c28dbcda822f38d10da2d407c1f4
#
_entry.id   1dd5c28dbcda822f38d10da2d407c1f4
#
_cell.length_a   1.000
_cell.length_b   1.000
_cell.length_c   1.000
_cell.angle_alpha   90.00
_cell.angle_beta   90.00
_cell.angle_gamma   90.00
#
_symmetry.space_group_name_H-M   'P 1'
#
loop_
_entity.id
_entity.type
_entity.pdbx_description
1 polymer ?
#
loop_
_entity_poly.entity_id
_entity_poly.type
_entity_poly.pdbx_seq_one_letter_code
_entity_poly.pdbx_strand_id
1 'polypeptide(L)'
;MLVIVDMQNQILDEENEAYVSDSAALVKRIAKRLEQARANGEYILHTRDIPIEVKGTPDEEAAALQLIPELKPLENEKVVKKYYYSIPPEVLIDIKKNLFEPEEKKKIEITGVETNICVLSNTIEIQSAFPDADFTINKTLVAGKNHESQGLDILRDFNVQIIDGTK
;
A
#
# COMPACT_ATOMS: atom_id res chain seq x y z
N MET A 1 -2.03 -4.35 -11.20
CA MET A 1 -0.99 -3.94 -10.21
C MET A 1 -1.58 -4.06 -8.82
N LEU A 2 -0.83 -4.63 -7.89
CA LEU A 2 -1.16 -4.66 -6.46
C LEU A 2 -0.21 -3.71 -5.72
N VAL A 3 -0.77 -2.79 -4.93
CA VAL A 3 -0.02 -1.87 -4.06
C VAL A 3 -0.26 -2.26 -2.61
N ILE A 4 0.82 -2.50 -1.86
CA ILE A 4 0.80 -2.90 -0.45
C ILE A 4 1.42 -1.77 0.36
N VAL A 5 0.56 -1.02 1.06
CA VAL A 5 0.93 0.21 1.75
C VAL A 5 1.34 -0.08 3.19
N ASP A 6 2.59 0.22 3.53
CA ASP A 6 3.16 0.32 4.87
C ASP A 6 2.91 -0.89 5.81
N MET A 7 2.91 -2.08 5.25
CA MET A 7 2.77 -3.31 6.04
C MET A 7 4.11 -3.65 6.72
N GLN A 8 4.46 -2.85 7.74
CA GLN A 8 5.71 -2.88 8.48
C GLN A 8 5.52 -3.51 9.87
N ASN A 9 6.59 -4.05 10.48
CA ASN A 9 6.53 -4.75 11.78
C ASN A 9 5.89 -3.93 12.90
N GLN A 10 6.10 -2.61 12.90
CA GLN A 10 5.57 -1.72 13.93
C GLN A 10 4.04 -1.76 14.09
N ILE A 11 3.30 -2.11 13.04
CA ILE A 11 1.82 -2.17 13.13
C ILE A 11 1.32 -3.40 13.91
N LEU A 12 2.20 -4.36 14.19
CA LEU A 12 1.89 -5.57 14.96
C LEU A 12 2.20 -5.42 16.46
N ASP A 13 2.95 -4.40 16.84
CA ASP A 13 3.41 -4.18 18.20
C ASP A 13 2.43 -3.28 18.96
N GLU A 14 1.72 -3.84 19.94
CA GLU A 14 0.70 -3.14 20.74
C GLU A 14 1.27 -1.97 21.55
N GLU A 15 2.57 -1.96 21.81
CA GLU A 15 3.25 -0.87 22.52
C GLU A 15 3.70 0.26 21.58
N ASN A 16 3.62 0.04 20.25
CA ASN A 16 4.03 1.02 19.27
C ASN A 16 2.89 1.98 18.90
N GLU A 17 3.20 3.25 18.73
CA GLU A 17 2.21 4.25 18.30
C GLU A 17 1.59 3.93 16.92
N ALA A 18 2.30 3.18 16.08
CA ALA A 18 1.81 2.74 14.77
C ALA A 18 0.92 1.49 14.83
N TYR A 19 0.68 0.91 16.01
CA TYR A 19 -0.14 -0.30 16.14
C TYR A 19 -1.53 -0.15 15.51
N VAL A 20 -1.93 -1.18 14.77
CA VAL A 20 -3.27 -1.29 14.18
C VAL A 20 -3.95 -2.55 14.71
N SER A 21 -5.13 -2.41 15.30
CA SER A 21 -5.89 -3.55 15.81
C SER A 21 -6.20 -4.55 14.70
N ASP A 22 -6.26 -5.84 15.03
CA ASP A 22 -6.50 -6.94 14.09
C ASP A 22 -5.49 -7.04 12.90
N SER A 23 -4.36 -6.35 13.01
CA SER A 23 -3.31 -6.34 11.98
C SER A 23 -2.80 -7.74 11.62
N ALA A 24 -2.69 -8.66 12.59
CA ALA A 24 -2.30 -10.05 12.33
C ALA A 24 -3.28 -10.79 11.40
N ALA A 25 -4.58 -10.53 11.52
CA ALA A 25 -5.59 -11.08 10.62
C ALA A 25 -5.54 -10.39 9.24
N LEU A 26 -5.29 -9.10 9.21
CA LEU A 26 -5.07 -8.33 7.97
C LEU A 26 -3.87 -8.88 7.18
N VAL A 27 -2.74 -9.11 7.85
CA VAL A 27 -1.53 -9.71 7.24
C VAL A 27 -1.85 -11.01 6.52
N LYS A 28 -2.60 -11.93 7.16
CA LYS A 28 -2.98 -13.21 6.54
C LYS A 28 -3.83 -13.02 5.28
N ARG A 29 -4.75 -12.05 5.28
CA ARG A 29 -5.59 -11.76 4.11
C ARG A 29 -4.77 -11.14 2.98
N ILE A 30 -3.89 -10.19 3.29
CA ILE A 30 -3.00 -9.56 2.31
C ILE A 30 -2.01 -10.59 1.75
N ALA A 31 -1.44 -11.47 2.59
CA ALA A 31 -0.55 -12.54 2.13
C ALA A 31 -1.22 -13.46 1.10
N LYS A 32 -2.47 -13.87 1.33
CA LYS A 32 -3.25 -14.65 0.37
C LYS A 32 -3.47 -13.89 -0.95
N ARG A 33 -3.76 -12.59 -0.89
CA ARG A 33 -3.92 -11.75 -2.10
C ARG A 33 -2.59 -11.57 -2.83
N LEU A 34 -1.49 -11.41 -2.09
CA LEU A 34 -0.13 -11.30 -2.63
C LEU A 34 0.28 -12.57 -3.38
N GLU A 35 0.00 -13.76 -2.83
CA GLU A 35 0.22 -15.03 -3.51
C GLU A 35 -0.55 -15.10 -4.84
N GLN A 36 -1.80 -14.67 -4.87
CA GLN A 36 -2.60 -14.60 -6.10
C GLN A 36 -1.98 -13.63 -7.11
N ALA A 37 -1.54 -12.46 -6.67
CA ALA A 37 -0.89 -11.48 -7.53
C ALA A 37 0.39 -12.05 -8.17
N ARG A 38 1.21 -12.75 -7.38
CA ARG A 38 2.42 -13.42 -7.84
C ARG A 38 2.11 -14.51 -8.87
N ALA A 39 1.10 -15.34 -8.61
CA ALA A 39 0.67 -16.38 -9.53
C ALA A 39 0.14 -15.81 -10.86
N ASN A 40 -0.48 -14.65 -10.83
CA ASN A 40 -1.01 -13.96 -12.01
C ASN A 40 0.03 -13.07 -12.73
N GLY A 41 1.26 -12.98 -12.23
CA GLY A 41 2.29 -12.11 -12.80
C GLY A 41 1.96 -10.61 -12.68
N GLU A 42 1.16 -10.22 -11.68
CA GLU A 42 0.83 -8.81 -11.47
C GLU A 42 2.07 -8.03 -11.03
N TYR A 43 2.15 -6.75 -11.44
CA TYR A 43 3.16 -5.88 -10.86
C TYR A 43 2.83 -5.59 -9.39
N ILE A 44 3.82 -5.77 -8.52
CA ILE A 44 3.66 -5.61 -7.07
C ILE A 44 4.56 -4.47 -6.59
N LEU A 45 3.95 -3.55 -5.85
CA LEU A 45 4.57 -2.38 -5.27
C LEU A 45 4.34 -2.38 -3.76
N HIS A 46 5.42 -2.36 -2.99
CA HIS A 46 5.39 -2.18 -1.54
C HIS A 46 5.85 -0.78 -1.17
N THR A 47 5.24 -0.17 -0.16
CA THR A 47 5.76 1.03 0.46
C THR A 47 6.26 0.77 1.87
N ARG A 48 7.26 1.55 2.29
CA ARG A 48 7.73 1.66 3.66
C ARG A 48 7.67 3.12 4.07
N ASP A 49 6.94 3.42 5.12
CA ASP A 49 6.93 4.74 5.73
C ASP A 49 8.11 4.88 6.69
N ILE A 50 8.97 5.85 6.41
CA ILE A 50 10.21 6.10 7.16
C ILE A 50 10.10 7.49 7.77
N PRO A 51 10.21 7.64 9.10
CA PRO A 51 10.23 8.95 9.72
C PRO A 51 11.32 9.84 9.12
N ILE A 52 10.96 11.07 8.80
CA ILE A 52 11.89 12.00 8.13
C ILE A 52 13.15 12.27 8.96
N GLU A 53 13.04 12.16 10.29
CA GLU A 53 14.12 12.37 11.24
C GLU A 53 15.26 11.36 11.11
N VAL A 54 14.95 10.16 10.62
CA VAL A 54 15.95 9.09 10.43
C VAL A 54 16.41 8.94 8.98
N LYS A 55 15.92 9.80 8.09
CA LYS A 55 16.27 9.75 6.66
C LYS A 55 17.78 9.81 6.44
N GLY A 56 18.29 8.83 5.68
CA GLY A 56 19.72 8.74 5.34
C GLY A 56 20.61 8.22 6.49
N THR A 57 20.02 7.76 7.59
CA THR A 57 20.73 7.13 8.70
C THR A 57 20.54 5.61 8.72
N PRO A 58 21.35 4.85 9.46
CA PRO A 58 21.15 3.41 9.64
C PRO A 58 19.79 3.06 10.27
N ASP A 59 19.17 3.97 11.01
CA ASP A 59 17.89 3.75 11.69
C ASP A 59 16.71 3.59 10.72
N GLU A 60 16.85 3.98 9.45
CA GLU A 60 15.87 3.60 8.40
C GLU A 60 15.68 2.08 8.31
N GLU A 61 16.69 1.30 8.70
CA GLU A 61 16.67 -0.15 8.64
C GLU A 61 16.35 -0.80 10.00
N ALA A 62 15.85 -0.01 10.97
CA ALA A 62 15.36 -0.54 12.24
C ALA A 62 14.30 -1.63 12.02
N ALA A 63 14.31 -2.65 12.88
CA ALA A 63 13.43 -3.82 12.76
C ALA A 63 11.94 -3.44 12.68
N ALA A 64 11.51 -2.44 13.44
CA ALA A 64 10.14 -1.93 13.43
C ALA A 64 9.72 -1.39 12.05
N LEU A 65 10.64 -0.78 11.31
CA LEU A 65 10.41 -0.18 10.00
C LEU A 65 10.57 -1.17 8.82
N GLN A 66 10.94 -2.42 9.07
CA GLN A 66 11.00 -3.45 8.03
C GLN A 66 9.61 -3.96 7.69
N LEU A 67 9.44 -4.42 6.45
CA LEU A 67 8.21 -5.08 6.01
C LEU A 67 8.03 -6.40 6.78
N ILE A 68 6.78 -6.71 7.07
CA ILE A 68 6.37 -7.93 7.78
C ILE A 68 6.87 -9.16 7.02
N PRO A 69 7.49 -10.16 7.67
CA PRO A 69 8.11 -11.30 7.01
C PRO A 69 7.18 -12.09 6.09
N GLU A 70 5.90 -12.23 6.46
CA GLU A 70 4.87 -12.91 5.67
C GLU A 70 4.57 -12.19 4.35
N LEU A 71 4.90 -10.91 4.24
CA LEU A 71 4.70 -10.07 3.06
C LEU A 71 6.02 -9.69 2.40
N LYS A 72 7.10 -10.39 2.73
CA LYS A 72 8.44 -10.07 2.23
C LYS A 72 8.47 -9.98 0.71
N PRO A 73 8.96 -8.88 0.14
CA PRO A 73 9.08 -8.71 -1.31
C PRO A 73 10.03 -9.74 -1.94
N LEU A 74 9.70 -10.15 -3.16
CA LEU A 74 10.62 -10.87 -4.03
C LEU A 74 11.57 -9.89 -4.75
N GLU A 75 12.65 -10.41 -5.34
CA GLU A 75 13.68 -9.60 -6.00
C GLU A 75 13.14 -8.72 -7.15
N ASN A 76 12.10 -9.20 -7.82
CA ASN A 76 11.46 -8.49 -8.93
C ASN A 76 10.30 -7.59 -8.49
N GLU A 77 9.99 -7.50 -7.20
CA GLU A 77 8.95 -6.62 -6.66
C GLU A 77 9.54 -5.29 -6.24
N LYS A 78 8.81 -4.22 -6.49
CA LYS A 78 9.28 -2.87 -6.16
C LYS A 78 9.01 -2.52 -4.71
N VAL A 79 10.05 -2.04 -4.01
CA VAL A 79 9.91 -1.43 -2.67
C VAL A 79 10.25 0.05 -2.76
N VAL A 80 9.38 0.90 -2.24
CA VAL A 80 9.56 2.35 -2.18
C VAL A 80 9.58 2.81 -0.75
N LYS A 81 10.66 3.44 -0.32
CA LYS A 81 10.71 4.24 0.90
C LYS A 81 10.05 5.58 0.65
N LYS A 82 9.13 5.96 1.49
CA LYS A 82 8.54 7.30 1.51
C LYS A 82 8.81 7.94 2.87
N TYR A 83 8.99 9.23 2.89
CA TYR A 83 9.35 9.99 4.09
C TYR A 83 8.21 10.91 4.53
N TYR A 84 7.05 10.67 3.97
CA TYR A 84 5.77 11.28 4.29
C TYR A 84 4.64 10.37 3.79
N TYR A 85 3.41 10.80 3.78
CA TYR A 85 2.25 9.94 3.57
C TYR A 85 2.18 9.25 2.21
N SER A 86 2.66 9.86 1.13
CA SER A 86 2.56 9.31 -0.23
C SER A 86 3.90 9.03 -0.89
N ILE A 87 3.86 8.22 -1.94
CA ILE A 87 5.01 7.93 -2.80
C ILE A 87 5.46 9.23 -3.48
N PRO A 88 6.77 9.54 -3.53
CA PRO A 88 7.26 10.70 -4.24
C PRO A 88 6.86 10.69 -5.72
N PRO A 89 6.40 11.83 -6.30
CA PRO A 89 5.94 11.89 -7.68
C PRO A 89 6.95 11.41 -8.72
N GLU A 90 8.23 11.68 -8.50
CA GLU A 90 9.32 11.24 -9.38
C GLU A 90 9.42 9.71 -9.46
N VAL A 91 9.13 9.00 -8.36
CA VAL A 91 9.10 7.54 -8.33
C VAL A 91 7.93 7.01 -9.13
N LEU A 92 6.75 7.63 -9.03
CA LEU A 92 5.57 7.24 -9.81
C LEU A 92 5.76 7.49 -11.31
N ILE A 93 6.44 8.58 -11.68
CA ILE A 93 6.80 8.86 -13.08
C ILE A 93 7.73 7.77 -13.62
N ASP A 94 8.71 7.35 -12.83
CA ASP A 94 9.64 6.27 -13.21
C ASP A 94 8.90 4.93 -13.35
N ILE A 95 8.05 4.59 -12.40
CA ILE A 95 7.18 3.40 -12.46
C ILE A 95 6.34 3.43 -13.74
N LYS A 96 5.70 4.55 -14.03
CA LYS A 96 4.86 4.69 -15.22
C LYS A 96 5.64 4.48 -16.51
N LYS A 97 6.84 5.05 -16.63
CA LYS A 97 7.68 4.91 -17.82
C LYS A 97 8.14 3.48 -18.09
N ASN A 98 8.37 2.72 -17.02
CA ASN A 98 8.98 1.40 -17.12
C ASN A 98 7.97 0.24 -17.15
N LEU A 99 6.69 0.50 -16.85
CA LEU A 99 5.75 -0.58 -16.60
C LEU A 99 4.57 -0.67 -17.56
N PHE A 100 4.30 0.37 -18.34
CA PHE A 100 3.02 0.43 -19.01
C PHE A 100 3.14 0.61 -20.53
N GLU A 101 2.63 -0.39 -21.24
CA GLU A 101 2.22 -0.20 -22.62
C GLU A 101 1.08 0.82 -22.64
N PRO A 102 1.17 1.87 -23.48
CA PRO A 102 0.23 3.00 -23.46
C PRO A 102 -1.23 2.64 -23.72
N GLU A 103 -1.49 1.50 -24.37
CA GLU A 103 -2.81 1.12 -24.88
C GLU A 103 -3.63 0.25 -23.91
N GLU A 104 -3.05 -0.21 -22.80
CA GLU A 104 -3.74 -1.11 -21.88
C GLU A 104 -4.32 -0.37 -20.68
N LYS A 105 -5.65 -0.44 -20.48
CA LYS A 105 -6.29 0.08 -19.27
C LYS A 105 -5.85 -0.71 -18.05
N LYS A 106 -5.18 -0.04 -17.11
CA LYS A 106 -4.63 -0.69 -15.92
C LYS A 106 -5.67 -0.87 -14.83
N LYS A 107 -5.58 -1.99 -14.12
CA LYS A 107 -6.32 -2.24 -12.88
C LYS A 107 -5.35 -2.16 -11.71
N ILE A 108 -5.64 -1.29 -10.75
CA ILE A 108 -4.79 -1.02 -9.60
C ILE A 108 -5.58 -1.29 -8.34
N GLU A 109 -5.13 -2.25 -7.56
CA GLU A 109 -5.69 -2.55 -6.24
C GLU A 109 -4.75 -2.03 -5.16
N ILE A 110 -5.31 -1.30 -4.20
CA ILE A 110 -4.57 -0.74 -3.07
C ILE A 110 -4.96 -1.49 -1.80
N THR A 111 -3.97 -1.89 -1.01
CA THR A 111 -4.11 -2.61 0.26
C THR A 111 -3.21 -2.02 1.32
N GLY A 112 -3.41 -2.38 2.59
CA GLY A 112 -2.49 -2.01 3.68
C GLY A 112 -3.07 -1.03 4.68
N VAL A 113 -2.22 -0.19 5.26
CA VAL A 113 -2.53 0.72 6.38
C VAL A 113 -1.95 2.13 6.20
N GLU A 114 -2.45 3.19 6.86
CA GLU A 114 -3.78 3.27 7.43
C GLU A 114 -4.76 3.78 6.38
N THR A 115 -5.97 3.26 6.36
CA THR A 115 -6.99 3.52 5.32
C THR A 115 -7.20 5.00 5.04
N ASN A 116 -7.33 5.81 6.08
CA ASN A 116 -7.63 7.25 5.99
C ASN A 116 -6.40 8.15 5.88
N ILE A 117 -5.21 7.60 5.88
CA ILE A 117 -3.94 8.35 5.80
C ILE A 117 -3.11 7.86 4.61
N CYS A 118 -2.26 6.87 4.81
CA CYS A 118 -1.32 6.42 3.77
C CYS A 118 -2.01 5.71 2.61
N VAL A 119 -3.04 4.90 2.86
CA VAL A 119 -3.83 4.28 1.78
C VAL A 119 -4.54 5.35 0.96
N LEU A 120 -5.23 6.30 1.61
CA LEU A 120 -5.91 7.41 0.96
C LEU A 120 -4.94 8.26 0.12
N SER A 121 -3.85 8.74 0.74
CA SER A 121 -2.90 9.64 0.07
C SER A 121 -2.17 8.96 -1.10
N ASN A 122 -1.73 7.72 -0.94
CA ASN A 122 -1.11 6.98 -2.05
C ASN A 122 -2.11 6.69 -3.17
N THR A 123 -3.37 6.41 -2.86
CA THR A 123 -4.39 6.18 -3.89
C THR A 123 -4.57 7.42 -4.76
N ILE A 124 -4.72 8.61 -4.16
CA ILE A 124 -4.88 9.88 -4.90
C ILE A 124 -3.62 10.20 -5.72
N GLU A 125 -2.44 10.01 -5.15
CA GLU A 125 -1.17 10.27 -5.83
C GLU A 125 -0.98 9.33 -7.02
N ILE A 126 -1.28 8.03 -6.85
CA ILE A 126 -1.20 7.05 -7.93
C ILE A 126 -2.25 7.34 -9.02
N GLN A 127 -3.46 7.79 -8.66
CA GLN A 127 -4.46 8.24 -9.64
C GLN A 127 -3.95 9.39 -10.50
N SER A 128 -3.24 10.34 -9.90
CA SER A 128 -2.63 11.46 -10.63
C SER A 128 -1.60 10.99 -11.66
N ALA A 129 -0.86 9.93 -11.35
CA ALA A 129 0.09 9.33 -12.28
C ALA A 129 -0.57 8.43 -13.35
N PHE A 130 -1.67 7.76 -13.01
CA PHE A 130 -2.38 6.79 -13.85
C PHE A 130 -3.88 7.15 -14.00
N PRO A 131 -4.20 8.29 -14.63
CA PRO A 131 -5.58 8.82 -14.65
C PRO A 131 -6.58 7.92 -15.40
N ASP A 132 -6.11 7.05 -16.28
CA ASP A 132 -6.93 6.12 -17.05
C ASP A 132 -7.09 4.75 -16.41
N ALA A 133 -6.51 4.53 -15.23
CA ALA A 133 -6.58 3.25 -14.52
C ALA A 133 -7.90 3.08 -13.76
N ASP A 134 -8.33 1.82 -13.59
CA ASP A 134 -9.40 1.45 -12.67
C ASP A 134 -8.82 1.17 -11.30
N PHE A 135 -9.30 1.88 -10.28
CA PHE A 135 -8.85 1.71 -8.89
C PHE A 135 -9.85 0.93 -8.06
N THR A 136 -9.34 -0.02 -7.29
CA THR A 136 -10.13 -0.87 -6.40
C THR A 136 -9.50 -0.94 -5.03
N ILE A 137 -10.33 -0.89 -3.99
CA ILE A 137 -9.96 -1.22 -2.61
C ILE A 137 -10.94 -2.25 -2.08
N ASN A 138 -10.40 -3.39 -1.64
CA ASN A 138 -11.15 -4.37 -0.89
C ASN A 138 -11.09 -4.01 0.60
N LYS A 139 -12.25 -3.73 1.23
CA LYS A 139 -12.34 -3.34 2.64
C LYS A 139 -11.66 -4.33 3.59
N THR A 140 -11.60 -5.60 3.22
CA THR A 140 -10.97 -6.62 4.06
C THR A 140 -9.45 -6.62 3.99
N LEU A 141 -8.87 -5.86 3.05
CA LEU A 141 -7.43 -5.76 2.81
C LEU A 141 -6.84 -4.40 3.21
N VAL A 142 -7.62 -3.57 3.87
CA VAL A 142 -7.18 -2.31 4.46
C VAL A 142 -7.60 -2.23 5.92
N ALA A 143 -6.92 -1.42 6.71
CA ALA A 143 -7.31 -1.11 8.08
C ALA A 143 -6.78 0.28 8.49
N GLY A 144 -7.37 0.85 9.52
CA GLY A 144 -6.94 2.11 10.11
C GLY A 144 -7.32 2.19 11.58
N LYS A 145 -6.67 3.03 12.34
CA LYS A 145 -6.96 3.24 13.76
C LYS A 145 -8.22 4.08 13.98
N ASN A 146 -8.37 5.12 13.18
CA ASN A 146 -9.45 6.09 13.28
C ASN A 146 -9.95 6.46 11.89
N HIS A 147 -11.21 6.89 11.78
CA HIS A 147 -11.77 7.45 10.54
C HIS A 147 -11.68 6.54 9.31
N GLU A 148 -11.58 5.22 9.48
CA GLU A 148 -11.46 4.26 8.37
C GLU A 148 -12.64 4.37 7.40
N SER A 149 -13.88 4.39 7.92
CA SER A 149 -15.08 4.53 7.09
C SER A 149 -15.12 5.84 6.32
N GLN A 150 -14.72 6.94 6.96
CA GLN A 150 -14.63 8.25 6.30
C GLN A 150 -13.57 8.25 5.19
N GLY A 151 -12.43 7.61 5.42
CA GLY A 151 -11.40 7.43 4.39
C GLY A 151 -11.92 6.68 3.17
N LEU A 152 -12.66 5.60 3.38
CA LEU A 152 -13.30 4.84 2.29
C LEU A 152 -14.39 5.65 1.58
N ASP A 153 -15.16 6.46 2.29
CA ASP A 153 -16.18 7.31 1.69
C ASP A 153 -15.55 8.39 0.81
N ILE A 154 -14.48 9.04 1.28
CA ILE A 154 -13.71 10.00 0.48
C ILE A 154 -13.15 9.33 -0.78
N LEU A 155 -12.62 8.12 -0.68
CA LEU A 155 -12.10 7.40 -1.84
C LEU A 155 -13.16 7.08 -2.88
N ARG A 156 -14.43 6.85 -2.48
CA ARG A 156 -15.55 6.74 -3.44
C ARG A 156 -15.77 8.02 -4.21
N ASP A 157 -15.63 9.18 -3.58
CA ASP A 157 -15.73 10.48 -4.25
C ASP A 157 -14.62 10.68 -5.28
N PHE A 158 -13.47 10.01 -5.11
CA PHE A 158 -12.38 9.93 -6.08
C PHE A 158 -12.53 8.79 -7.10
N ASN A 159 -13.73 8.25 -7.29
CA ASN A 159 -14.03 7.16 -8.23
C ASN A 159 -13.27 5.84 -7.97
N VAL A 160 -12.88 5.59 -6.73
CA VAL A 160 -12.31 4.30 -6.34
C VAL A 160 -13.44 3.31 -6.08
N GLN A 161 -13.38 2.15 -6.70
CA GLN A 161 -14.33 1.07 -6.44
C GLN A 161 -14.00 0.42 -5.10
N ILE A 162 -14.87 0.62 -4.11
CA ILE A 162 -14.77 -0.05 -2.81
C ILE A 162 -15.59 -1.33 -2.86
N ILE A 163 -14.94 -2.48 -2.67
CA ILE A 163 -15.60 -3.78 -2.67
C ILE A 163 -15.60 -4.41 -1.27
N ASP A 164 -16.68 -5.11 -0.96
CA ASP A 164 -16.73 -6.00 0.19
C ASP A 164 -16.08 -7.31 -0.22
N GLY A 165 -15.03 -7.73 0.49
CA GLY A 165 -14.37 -8.99 0.18
C GLY A 165 -15.35 -10.16 0.19
N THR A 166 -15.21 -11.06 -0.76
CA THR A 166 -15.83 -12.40 -0.64
C THR A 166 -15.25 -13.08 0.59
N LYS A 167 -16.13 -13.46 1.51
CA LYS A 167 -15.79 -14.23 2.71
C LYS A 167 -15.13 -15.56 2.36
#